data_db56cc59e12323f04ab0b5cdb7280879
#
_entry.id   db56cc59e12323f04ab0b5cdb7280879
#
_cell.length_a   1.000
_cell.length_b   1.000
_cell.length_c   1.000
_cell.angle_alpha   90.00
_cell.angle_beta   90.00
_cell.angle_gamma   90.00
#
_symmetry.space_group_name_H-M   'P 1'
#
loop_
_entity.id
_entity.type
_entity.pdbx_description
1 polymer ?
#
loop_
_entity_poly.entity_id
_entity_poly.type
_entity_poly.pdbx_seq_one_letter_code
_entity_poly.pdbx_strand_id
1 'polypeptide(L)'
;MIRQMMKKTLFFLCVFMLGATGALAAYPDHPITLVVPFGAGGGTDIPARLLAGMMEKRLGQPIVVQNVSGAGGTLGVAQVAAAKPDGYTLGYVPTGTMCLQPHVMKLPYGTDAFDFIGTSVSQPVVLMTAQNAPWKNINEFIEMAKKNPNKYVVGITATGNMTHVPMLQFAEHFGLKLRFIPYRSGGEIFKDIMAGRTHLHADAPASLSTFDVYGLVQFADERSENLSDIPTTKELGMDARFSHWQGVIAPRGMVGLGWGLPMALGAAVAEPEAPIYCITGDGGFAHVWSEMEVAARSNLKVTTIVLNNGILGYVKCSEKLRYGKNSTSVDIFPIDHVALAQACGLQGIRVEHAEELLPALEQARLSETSTLIEVMCSGDCP
;
A
#
# COMPACT_ATOMS: atom_id res chain seq x y z
N MET A 1 8.25 -22.55 -63.95
CA MET A 1 7.07 -22.73 -63.12
C MET A 1 7.41 -22.71 -61.60
N ILE A 2 8.32 -23.51 -61.13
CA ILE A 2 8.72 -23.64 -59.69
C ILE A 2 9.24 -22.27 -59.13
N ARG A 3 10.10 -21.55 -59.84
CA ARG A 3 10.66 -20.26 -59.42
C ARG A 3 9.61 -19.14 -59.28
N GLN A 4 8.55 -19.21 -60.07
CA GLN A 4 7.42 -18.25 -59.98
C GLN A 4 6.45 -18.58 -58.84
N MET A 5 6.26 -19.88 -58.53
CA MET A 5 5.51 -20.32 -57.36
C MET A 5 6.25 -19.95 -56.08
N MET A 6 7.56 -20.18 -55.97
CA MET A 6 8.34 -19.78 -54.81
C MET A 6 8.28 -18.27 -54.53
N LYS A 7 8.35 -17.41 -55.56
CA LYS A 7 8.23 -15.97 -55.41
C LYS A 7 6.83 -15.55 -54.91
N LYS A 8 5.78 -16.20 -55.41
CA LYS A 8 4.39 -15.95 -54.90
C LYS A 8 4.20 -16.39 -53.48
N THR A 9 4.74 -17.60 -53.11
CA THR A 9 4.65 -18.10 -51.73
C THR A 9 5.46 -17.22 -50.77
N LEU A 10 6.64 -16.76 -51.13
CA LEU A 10 7.46 -15.86 -50.35
C LEU A 10 6.80 -14.49 -50.18
N PHE A 11 6.17 -13.96 -51.24
CA PHE A 11 5.42 -12.72 -51.16
C PHE A 11 4.19 -12.82 -50.25
N PHE A 12 3.43 -13.94 -50.32
CA PHE A 12 2.31 -14.19 -49.41
C PHE A 12 2.77 -14.35 -47.94
N LEU A 13 3.92 -15.04 -47.72
CA LEU A 13 4.49 -15.18 -46.37
C LEU A 13 4.96 -13.86 -45.80
N CYS A 14 5.58 -13.00 -46.61
CA CYS A 14 5.96 -11.63 -46.19
C CYS A 14 4.75 -10.73 -45.91
N VAL A 15 3.69 -10.82 -46.71
CA VAL A 15 2.44 -10.05 -46.49
C VAL A 15 1.72 -10.57 -45.23
N PHE A 16 1.76 -11.89 -44.95
CA PHE A 16 1.20 -12.44 -43.73
C PHE A 16 2.00 -12.06 -42.48
N MET A 17 3.33 -11.97 -42.58
CA MET A 17 4.18 -11.48 -41.47
C MET A 17 4.05 -9.96 -41.23
N LEU A 18 3.78 -9.15 -42.24
CA LEU A 18 3.52 -7.73 -42.05
C LEU A 18 2.10 -7.44 -41.52
N GLY A 19 1.16 -8.34 -41.67
CA GLY A 19 -0.21 -8.23 -41.12
C GLY A 19 -0.31 -8.66 -39.64
N ALA A 20 0.75 -9.27 -39.07
CA ALA A 20 0.76 -9.78 -37.71
C ALA A 20 1.44 -8.84 -36.69
N THR A 21 1.73 -7.60 -37.06
CA THR A 21 1.92 -6.55 -36.05
C THR A 21 0.55 -6.23 -35.48
N GLY A 22 0.01 -7.16 -34.70
CA GLY A 22 -1.06 -6.82 -33.75
C GLY A 22 -0.55 -5.63 -32.97
N ALA A 23 -1.16 -4.46 -33.18
CA ALA A 23 -0.95 -3.33 -32.33
C ALA A 23 -1.17 -3.86 -30.90
N LEU A 24 -0.09 -3.99 -30.14
CA LEU A 24 -0.20 -4.11 -28.69
C LEU A 24 -0.94 -2.86 -28.31
N ALA A 25 -2.26 -3.00 -28.05
CA ALA A 25 -3.08 -1.91 -27.60
C ALA A 25 -2.37 -1.34 -26.38
N ALA A 26 -1.96 -0.06 -26.48
CA ALA A 26 -1.23 0.56 -25.40
C ALA A 26 -2.14 0.58 -24.17
N TYR A 27 -1.73 -0.10 -23.11
CA TYR A 27 -2.44 -0.04 -21.82
C TYR A 27 -2.29 1.38 -21.22
N PRO A 28 -3.38 1.96 -20.70
CA PRO A 28 -4.78 1.51 -20.77
C PRO A 28 -5.49 1.99 -22.05
N ASP A 29 -6.33 1.13 -22.66
CA ASP A 29 -7.13 1.43 -23.86
C ASP A 29 -8.61 1.69 -23.56
N HIS A 30 -9.05 1.46 -22.31
CA HIS A 30 -10.41 1.71 -21.82
C HIS A 30 -10.40 2.12 -20.32
N PRO A 31 -11.52 2.59 -19.75
CA PRO A 31 -11.59 3.07 -18.38
C PRO A 31 -11.15 2.03 -17.35
N ILE A 32 -10.45 2.50 -16.30
CA ILE A 32 -10.02 1.70 -15.15
C ILE A 32 -11.03 1.90 -14.01
N THR A 33 -11.43 0.81 -13.35
CA THR A 33 -12.28 0.87 -12.16
C THR A 33 -11.40 0.91 -10.91
N LEU A 34 -11.59 1.94 -10.07
CA LEU A 34 -10.95 2.05 -8.75
C LEU A 34 -11.99 1.73 -7.67
N VAL A 35 -11.94 0.53 -7.12
CA VAL A 35 -12.84 0.08 -6.05
C VAL A 35 -12.42 0.70 -4.73
N VAL A 36 -13.34 1.43 -4.09
CA VAL A 36 -13.18 2.00 -2.75
C VAL A 36 -14.08 1.21 -1.81
N PRO A 37 -13.53 0.54 -0.75
CA PRO A 37 -14.28 -0.40 0.08
C PRO A 37 -15.18 0.27 1.12
N PHE A 38 -15.44 1.55 0.99
CA PHE A 38 -16.28 2.35 1.90
C PHE A 38 -17.22 3.27 1.12
N GLY A 39 -18.25 3.79 1.81
CA GLY A 39 -19.20 4.73 1.24
C GLY A 39 -18.54 6.06 0.86
N ALA A 40 -19.17 6.75 -0.10
CA ALA A 40 -18.73 8.04 -0.60
C ALA A 40 -18.63 9.12 0.50
N GLY A 41 -17.67 10.03 0.37
CA GLY A 41 -17.45 11.17 1.26
C GLY A 41 -16.73 10.84 2.58
N GLY A 42 -16.25 9.62 2.77
CA GLY A 42 -15.44 9.24 3.94
C GLY A 42 -13.95 9.43 3.72
N GLY A 43 -13.17 9.22 4.80
CA GLY A 43 -11.71 9.39 4.80
C GLY A 43 -10.94 8.53 3.81
N THR A 44 -11.55 7.49 3.23
CA THR A 44 -10.95 6.67 2.16
C THR A 44 -11.38 7.14 0.78
N ASP A 45 -12.63 7.59 0.62
CA ASP A 45 -13.19 7.99 -0.68
C ASP A 45 -12.60 9.31 -1.18
N ILE A 46 -12.40 10.27 -0.29
CA ILE A 46 -11.88 11.60 -0.66
C ILE A 46 -10.49 11.51 -1.31
N PRO A 47 -9.48 10.89 -0.67
CA PRO A 47 -8.16 10.72 -1.29
C PRO A 47 -8.19 9.85 -2.54
N ALA A 48 -9.07 8.81 -2.59
CA ALA A 48 -9.23 7.98 -3.78
C ALA A 48 -9.65 8.80 -5.01
N ARG A 49 -10.60 9.73 -4.85
CA ARG A 49 -11.08 10.60 -5.94
C ARG A 49 -10.01 11.61 -6.38
N LEU A 50 -9.24 12.15 -5.43
CA LEU A 50 -8.11 13.02 -5.76
C LEU A 50 -7.06 12.25 -6.57
N LEU A 51 -6.68 11.06 -6.13
CA LEU A 51 -5.74 10.19 -6.83
C LEU A 51 -6.28 9.80 -8.23
N ALA A 52 -7.55 9.39 -8.33
CA ALA A 52 -8.19 9.06 -9.61
C ALA A 52 -8.05 10.20 -10.63
N GLY A 53 -8.36 11.45 -10.22
CA GLY A 53 -8.22 12.61 -11.11
C GLY A 53 -6.76 12.92 -11.53
N MET A 54 -5.77 12.56 -10.68
CA MET A 54 -4.36 12.67 -11.04
C MET A 54 -3.94 11.53 -12.01
N MET A 55 -4.41 10.31 -11.77
CA MET A 55 -4.15 9.15 -12.63
C MET A 55 -4.76 9.33 -14.03
N GLU A 56 -6.00 9.84 -14.14
CA GLU A 56 -6.65 10.12 -15.42
C GLU A 56 -5.79 11.01 -16.32
N LYS A 57 -5.21 12.07 -15.75
CA LYS A 57 -4.36 13.01 -16.51
C LYS A 57 -3.09 12.36 -17.07
N ARG A 58 -2.55 11.36 -16.36
CA ARG A 58 -1.31 10.68 -16.78
C ARG A 58 -1.58 9.48 -17.69
N LEU A 59 -2.64 8.73 -17.41
CA LEU A 59 -2.97 7.51 -18.13
C LEU A 59 -3.82 7.76 -19.40
N GLY A 60 -4.42 8.94 -19.53
CA GLY A 60 -5.24 9.28 -20.69
C GLY A 60 -6.58 8.52 -20.78
N GLN A 61 -6.95 7.80 -19.71
CA GLN A 61 -8.20 7.04 -19.60
C GLN A 61 -8.94 7.39 -18.32
N PRO A 62 -10.27 7.38 -18.31
CA PRO A 62 -11.08 7.64 -17.11
C PRO A 62 -10.78 6.65 -15.99
N ILE A 63 -10.69 7.13 -14.75
CA ILE A 63 -10.61 6.30 -13.54
C ILE A 63 -11.94 6.38 -12.80
N VAL A 64 -12.76 5.34 -12.96
CA VAL A 64 -14.13 5.29 -12.40
C VAL A 64 -14.05 4.82 -10.94
N VAL A 65 -14.34 5.71 -9.99
CA VAL A 65 -14.40 5.36 -8.57
C VAL A 65 -15.70 4.63 -8.27
N GLN A 66 -15.60 3.38 -7.82
CA GLN A 66 -16.73 2.53 -7.42
C GLN A 66 -16.71 2.28 -5.91
N ASN A 67 -17.69 2.80 -5.18
CA ASN A 67 -17.82 2.54 -3.75
C ASN A 67 -18.53 1.20 -3.50
N VAL A 68 -17.84 0.26 -2.81
CA VAL A 68 -18.36 -1.08 -2.44
C VAL A 68 -18.20 -1.26 -0.94
N SER A 69 -19.15 -0.73 -0.19
CA SER A 69 -19.13 -0.75 1.26
C SER A 69 -19.73 -2.04 1.84
N GLY A 70 -19.26 -2.43 3.03
CA GLY A 70 -19.82 -3.54 3.82
C GLY A 70 -18.75 -4.37 4.50
N ALA A 71 -19.13 -5.01 5.60
CA ALA A 71 -18.27 -5.85 6.44
C ALA A 71 -16.89 -5.21 6.75
N GLY A 72 -16.87 -3.93 7.14
CA GLY A 72 -15.61 -3.22 7.44
C GLY A 72 -14.70 -2.99 6.24
N GLY A 73 -15.25 -2.97 5.02
CA GLY A 73 -14.52 -2.81 3.77
C GLY A 73 -14.11 -4.12 3.09
N THR A 74 -14.28 -5.26 3.76
CA THR A 74 -13.81 -6.55 3.24
C THR A 74 -14.57 -7.00 1.98
N LEU A 75 -15.82 -6.54 1.77
CA LEU A 75 -16.57 -6.85 0.55
C LEU A 75 -15.94 -6.20 -0.69
N GLY A 76 -15.56 -4.93 -0.60
CA GLY A 76 -14.89 -4.24 -1.71
C GLY A 76 -13.53 -4.86 -2.02
N VAL A 77 -12.76 -5.21 -0.99
CA VAL A 77 -11.46 -5.88 -1.17
C VAL A 77 -11.64 -7.27 -1.79
N ALA A 78 -12.66 -8.03 -1.39
CA ALA A 78 -12.98 -9.33 -1.99
C ALA A 78 -13.35 -9.19 -3.49
N GLN A 79 -14.05 -8.12 -3.88
CA GLN A 79 -14.33 -7.84 -5.29
C GLN A 79 -13.04 -7.63 -6.07
N VAL A 80 -12.08 -6.88 -5.53
CA VAL A 80 -10.76 -6.69 -6.16
C VAL A 80 -10.02 -8.02 -6.28
N ALA A 81 -9.99 -8.83 -5.21
CA ALA A 81 -9.32 -10.14 -5.22
C ALA A 81 -9.86 -11.10 -6.29
N ALA A 82 -11.17 -11.01 -6.59
CA ALA A 82 -11.84 -11.84 -7.58
C ALA A 82 -11.78 -11.28 -9.02
N ALA A 83 -11.28 -10.06 -9.20
CA ALA A 83 -11.20 -9.41 -10.50
C ALA A 83 -10.08 -10.02 -11.37
N LYS A 84 -10.14 -9.76 -12.68
CA LYS A 84 -9.06 -10.15 -13.58
C LYS A 84 -7.81 -9.33 -13.28
N PRO A 85 -6.62 -9.96 -13.32
CA PRO A 85 -5.36 -9.26 -13.07
C PRO A 85 -4.82 -8.59 -14.35
N ASP A 86 -5.66 -7.79 -14.99
CA ASP A 86 -5.39 -7.10 -16.26
C ASP A 86 -5.12 -5.60 -16.08
N GLY A 87 -5.13 -5.11 -14.82
CA GLY A 87 -4.89 -3.72 -14.49
C GLY A 87 -6.12 -2.80 -14.60
N TYR A 88 -7.27 -3.31 -15.07
CA TYR A 88 -8.49 -2.49 -15.22
C TYR A 88 -9.41 -2.50 -14.01
N THR A 89 -9.12 -3.32 -13.00
CA THR A 89 -9.76 -3.24 -11.68
C THR A 89 -8.68 -3.07 -10.63
N LEU A 90 -8.67 -1.94 -9.97
CA LEU A 90 -7.77 -1.59 -8.88
C LEU A 90 -8.57 -1.43 -7.59
N GLY A 91 -7.92 -1.59 -6.45
CA GLY A 91 -8.49 -1.28 -5.14
C GLY A 91 -7.76 -0.11 -4.50
N TYR A 92 -8.49 0.84 -3.93
CA TYR A 92 -7.93 1.86 -3.04
C TYR A 92 -8.31 1.52 -1.61
N VAL A 93 -7.36 1.00 -0.85
CA VAL A 93 -7.62 0.33 0.43
C VAL A 93 -6.89 0.98 1.60
N PRO A 94 -7.54 1.08 2.78
CA PRO A 94 -6.89 1.57 3.98
C PRO A 94 -6.26 0.43 4.80
N THR A 95 -5.32 0.81 5.67
CA THR A 95 -4.63 -0.06 6.64
C THR A 95 -5.55 -1.03 7.36
N GLY A 96 -6.68 -0.53 7.90
CA GLY A 96 -7.57 -1.35 8.73
C GLY A 96 -8.11 -2.57 8.01
N THR A 97 -8.49 -2.42 6.73
CA THR A 97 -9.04 -3.52 5.94
C THR A 97 -7.98 -4.55 5.55
N MET A 98 -6.74 -4.10 5.31
CA MET A 98 -5.65 -4.98 4.88
C MET A 98 -4.88 -5.61 6.04
N CYS A 99 -4.63 -4.85 7.11
CA CYS A 99 -3.76 -5.29 8.20
C CYS A 99 -4.51 -5.77 9.45
N LEU A 100 -5.71 -5.24 9.75
CA LEU A 100 -6.42 -5.58 10.98
C LEU A 100 -7.54 -6.60 10.77
N GLN A 101 -8.35 -6.46 9.71
CA GLN A 101 -9.49 -7.34 9.47
C GLN A 101 -9.13 -8.83 9.32
N PRO A 102 -7.98 -9.22 8.70
CA PRO A 102 -7.56 -10.62 8.64
C PRO A 102 -7.38 -11.29 10.02
N HIS A 103 -7.08 -10.50 11.06
CA HIS A 103 -6.91 -10.99 12.44
C HIS A 103 -8.23 -11.04 13.24
N VAL A 104 -9.29 -10.42 12.74
CA VAL A 104 -10.57 -10.30 13.45
C VAL A 104 -11.63 -11.25 12.87
N MET A 105 -11.55 -11.54 11.58
CA MET A 105 -12.53 -12.40 10.89
C MET A 105 -11.89 -13.26 9.80
N LYS A 106 -12.55 -14.38 9.47
CA LYS A 106 -12.15 -15.20 8.32
C LYS A 106 -12.56 -14.48 7.04
N LEU A 107 -11.58 -14.16 6.18
CA LEU A 107 -11.79 -13.51 4.91
C LEU A 107 -11.78 -14.51 3.74
N PRO A 108 -12.47 -14.21 2.63
CA PRO A 108 -12.43 -15.04 1.42
C PRO A 108 -11.17 -14.82 0.58
N TYR A 109 -10.21 -14.01 1.04
CA TYR A 109 -8.93 -13.72 0.40
C TYR A 109 -7.82 -13.64 1.45
N GLY A 110 -6.59 -13.91 1.04
CA GLY A 110 -5.37 -13.61 1.79
C GLY A 110 -4.72 -12.31 1.32
N THR A 111 -3.75 -11.81 2.06
CA THR A 111 -2.93 -10.65 1.64
C THR A 111 -2.10 -10.97 0.40
N ASP A 112 -1.86 -12.23 0.15
CA ASP A 112 -1.20 -12.79 -1.02
C ASP A 112 -2.06 -12.78 -2.31
N ALA A 113 -3.33 -12.39 -2.21
CA ALA A 113 -4.23 -12.21 -3.36
C ALA A 113 -3.97 -10.89 -4.13
N PHE A 114 -3.07 -10.04 -3.66
CA PHE A 114 -2.88 -8.70 -4.20
C PHE A 114 -1.43 -8.39 -4.52
N ASP A 115 -1.25 -7.57 -5.55
CA ASP A 115 -0.03 -6.83 -5.81
C ASP A 115 -0.22 -5.41 -5.26
N PHE A 116 0.71 -4.98 -4.40
CA PHE A 116 0.70 -3.66 -3.80
C PHE A 116 1.42 -2.68 -4.74
N ILE A 117 0.67 -1.73 -5.31
CA ILE A 117 1.21 -0.78 -6.29
C ILE A 117 1.93 0.37 -5.58
N GLY A 118 1.32 0.92 -4.53
CA GLY A 118 1.94 1.98 -3.77
C GLY A 118 1.00 2.61 -2.75
N THR A 119 1.61 3.28 -1.77
CA THR A 119 0.90 4.06 -0.76
C THR A 119 0.83 5.52 -1.21
N SER A 120 -0.37 6.09 -1.23
CA SER A 120 -0.58 7.49 -1.63
C SER A 120 -0.73 8.43 -0.43
N VAL A 121 -1.14 7.89 0.71
CA VAL A 121 -1.38 8.64 1.95
C VAL A 121 -0.85 7.83 3.12
N SER A 122 -0.14 8.49 4.03
CA SER A 122 0.22 7.98 5.35
C SER A 122 0.13 9.13 6.34
N GLN A 123 -0.78 9.01 7.31
CA GLN A 123 -1.08 10.07 8.26
C GLN A 123 -1.59 9.48 9.57
N PRO A 124 -1.50 10.21 10.70
CA PRO A 124 -2.04 9.73 11.96
C PRO A 124 -3.56 9.63 11.91
N VAL A 125 -4.12 8.72 12.69
CA VAL A 125 -5.55 8.74 13.01
C VAL A 125 -5.82 9.93 13.92
N VAL A 126 -6.95 10.61 13.71
CA VAL A 126 -7.38 11.76 14.52
C VAL A 126 -8.74 11.47 15.16
N LEU A 127 -8.86 11.66 16.45
CA LEU A 127 -10.14 11.65 17.14
C LEU A 127 -10.86 12.97 16.91
N MET A 128 -12.08 12.90 16.42
CA MET A 128 -12.89 14.06 16.00
C MET A 128 -14.23 14.11 16.73
N THR A 129 -14.76 15.33 16.88
CA THR A 129 -16.05 15.62 17.50
C THR A 129 -16.73 16.80 16.80
N ALA A 130 -18.02 17.05 17.10
CA ALA A 130 -18.76 18.18 16.56
C ALA A 130 -18.24 19.53 17.08
N GLN A 131 -18.35 20.60 16.27
CA GLN A 131 -17.99 21.96 16.66
C GLN A 131 -18.76 22.47 17.91
N ASN A 132 -19.99 22.04 18.09
CA ASN A 132 -20.84 22.37 19.21
C ASN A 132 -20.78 21.37 20.37
N ALA A 133 -19.74 20.54 20.44
CA ALA A 133 -19.54 19.59 21.55
C ALA A 133 -19.43 20.34 22.90
N PRO A 134 -19.89 19.74 24.03
CA PRO A 134 -19.86 20.39 25.34
C PRO A 134 -18.45 20.49 25.97
N TRP A 135 -17.42 20.01 25.30
CA TRP A 135 -16.01 20.10 25.65
C TRP A 135 -15.26 20.88 24.57
N LYS A 136 -14.19 21.56 24.94
CA LYS A 136 -13.37 22.39 24.03
C LYS A 136 -12.04 21.69 23.62
N ASN A 137 -11.62 20.69 24.38
CA ASN A 137 -10.37 19.97 24.20
C ASN A 137 -10.47 18.56 24.74
N ILE A 138 -9.43 17.77 24.46
CA ILE A 138 -9.39 16.35 24.84
C ILE A 138 -9.43 16.12 26.35
N ASN A 139 -8.82 16.99 27.16
CA ASN A 139 -8.80 16.85 28.62
C ASN A 139 -10.20 17.05 29.23
N GLU A 140 -10.94 18.06 28.75
CA GLU A 140 -12.33 18.25 29.17
C GLU A 140 -13.22 17.07 28.80
N PHE A 141 -13.03 16.51 27.59
CA PHE A 141 -13.74 15.28 27.19
C PHE A 141 -13.43 14.12 28.14
N ILE A 142 -12.14 13.85 28.44
CA ILE A 142 -11.71 12.78 29.34
C ILE A 142 -12.39 12.94 30.72
N GLU A 143 -12.36 14.13 31.30
CA GLU A 143 -12.99 14.40 32.60
C GLU A 143 -14.51 14.21 32.58
N MET A 144 -15.16 14.66 31.51
CA MET A 144 -16.61 14.47 31.36
C MET A 144 -16.98 13.01 31.15
N ALA A 145 -16.14 12.25 30.40
CA ALA A 145 -16.38 10.84 30.15
C ALA A 145 -16.18 9.99 31.42
N LYS A 146 -15.19 10.30 32.26
CA LYS A 146 -15.01 9.66 33.57
C LYS A 146 -16.21 9.85 34.49
N LYS A 147 -16.79 11.05 34.50
CA LYS A 147 -17.97 11.36 35.32
C LYS A 147 -19.26 10.75 34.81
N ASN A 148 -19.31 10.37 33.53
CA ASN A 148 -20.52 9.86 32.87
C ASN A 148 -20.24 8.56 32.10
N PRO A 149 -20.02 7.42 32.78
CA PRO A 149 -19.72 6.14 32.15
C PRO A 149 -20.87 5.70 31.22
N ASN A 150 -20.51 5.15 30.04
CA ASN A 150 -21.40 4.69 28.99
C ASN A 150 -22.35 5.75 28.37
N LYS A 151 -22.13 7.05 28.65
CA LYS A 151 -22.93 8.13 28.08
C LYS A 151 -22.50 8.42 26.65
N TYR A 152 -21.19 8.49 26.39
CA TYR A 152 -20.66 8.93 25.12
C TYR A 152 -20.51 7.79 24.13
N VAL A 153 -20.88 8.09 22.89
CA VAL A 153 -20.91 7.14 21.76
C VAL A 153 -19.79 7.44 20.81
N VAL A 154 -19.04 6.43 20.46
CA VAL A 154 -18.02 6.43 19.40
C VAL A 154 -18.60 5.71 18.20
N GLY A 155 -18.70 6.38 17.07
CA GLY A 155 -19.02 5.74 15.79
C GLY A 155 -17.79 5.01 15.24
N ILE A 156 -17.98 3.79 14.76
CA ILE A 156 -16.93 2.99 14.14
C ILE A 156 -17.42 2.40 12.82
N THR A 157 -16.52 2.19 11.86
CA THR A 157 -16.92 1.59 10.57
C THR A 157 -16.88 0.05 10.60
N ALA A 158 -16.14 -0.53 11.53
CA ALA A 158 -16.18 -1.97 11.85
C ALA A 158 -15.49 -2.27 13.19
N THR A 159 -15.86 -3.39 13.79
CA THR A 159 -15.15 -3.92 14.96
C THR A 159 -13.73 -4.34 14.56
N GLY A 160 -12.73 -3.95 15.37
CA GLY A 160 -11.33 -4.32 15.18
C GLY A 160 -10.62 -3.65 14.01
N ASN A 161 -11.14 -2.54 13.48
CA ASN A 161 -10.47 -1.76 12.46
C ASN A 161 -9.81 -0.47 13.02
N MET A 162 -9.24 0.37 12.12
CA MET A 162 -8.55 1.61 12.47
C MET A 162 -9.45 2.71 13.05
N THR A 163 -10.77 2.59 12.98
CA THR A 163 -11.71 3.50 13.65
C THR A 163 -12.13 3.01 15.04
N HIS A 164 -11.79 1.77 15.39
CA HIS A 164 -12.14 1.13 16.64
C HIS A 164 -10.95 0.90 17.57
N VAL A 165 -9.88 0.24 17.08
CA VAL A 165 -8.73 -0.17 17.92
C VAL A 165 -8.06 1.02 18.60
N PRO A 166 -7.80 2.18 17.96
CA PRO A 166 -7.25 3.34 18.64
C PRO A 166 -8.12 3.82 19.80
N MET A 167 -9.44 3.78 19.61
CA MET A 167 -10.40 4.21 20.63
C MET A 167 -10.57 3.22 21.78
N LEU A 168 -10.36 1.93 21.54
CA LEU A 168 -10.29 0.94 22.61
C LEU A 168 -9.07 1.19 23.51
N GLN A 169 -7.90 1.36 22.91
CA GLN A 169 -6.68 1.66 23.66
C GLN A 169 -6.76 3.01 24.38
N PHE A 170 -7.35 4.03 23.75
CA PHE A 170 -7.60 5.32 24.38
C PHE A 170 -8.52 5.19 25.59
N ALA A 171 -9.63 4.47 25.44
CA ALA A 171 -10.58 4.26 26.52
C ALA A 171 -9.96 3.47 27.68
N GLU A 172 -9.17 2.45 27.41
CA GLU A 172 -8.45 1.66 28.40
C GLU A 172 -7.42 2.50 29.16
N HIS A 173 -6.57 3.24 28.43
CA HIS A 173 -5.52 4.06 29.03
C HIS A 173 -6.06 5.10 30.01
N PHE A 174 -7.18 5.79 29.65
CA PHE A 174 -7.79 6.80 30.50
C PHE A 174 -8.88 6.28 31.44
N GLY A 175 -9.16 4.98 31.45
CA GLY A 175 -10.20 4.36 32.29
C GLY A 175 -11.62 4.78 31.91
N LEU A 176 -11.90 5.00 30.62
CA LEU A 176 -13.19 5.47 30.11
C LEU A 176 -14.11 4.30 29.76
N LYS A 177 -15.40 4.45 30.03
CA LYS A 177 -16.44 3.53 29.57
C LYS A 177 -17.23 4.21 28.46
N LEU A 178 -16.89 3.85 27.20
CA LEU A 178 -17.50 4.38 25.98
C LEU A 178 -18.40 3.33 25.33
N ARG A 179 -19.37 3.78 24.53
CA ARG A 179 -20.23 2.92 23.73
C ARG A 179 -19.79 2.98 22.28
N PHE A 180 -19.63 1.84 21.63
CA PHE A 180 -19.23 1.76 20.23
C PHE A 180 -20.42 1.35 19.37
N ILE A 181 -20.71 2.11 18.32
CA ILE A 181 -21.80 1.84 17.38
C ILE A 181 -21.22 1.70 15.97
N PRO A 182 -21.43 0.54 15.31
CA PRO A 182 -20.97 0.32 13.94
C PRO A 182 -21.87 1.02 12.91
N TYR A 183 -21.26 1.62 11.90
CA TYR A 183 -21.87 2.29 10.77
C TYR A 183 -21.34 1.73 9.44
N ARG A 184 -22.05 1.96 8.35
CA ARG A 184 -21.62 1.53 7.00
C ARG A 184 -20.49 2.39 6.42
N SER A 185 -20.38 3.65 6.84
CA SER A 185 -19.37 4.59 6.36
C SER A 185 -19.04 5.67 7.38
N GLY A 186 -17.84 6.27 7.28
CA GLY A 186 -17.45 7.45 8.06
C GLY A 186 -18.37 8.63 7.79
N GLY A 187 -18.84 8.82 6.55
CA GLY A 187 -19.77 9.90 6.21
C GLY A 187 -21.11 9.84 6.95
N GLU A 188 -21.63 8.62 7.22
CA GLU A 188 -22.82 8.45 8.07
C GLU A 188 -22.54 8.81 9.52
N ILE A 189 -21.35 8.44 10.04
CA ILE A 189 -20.93 8.77 11.41
C ILE A 189 -20.85 10.29 11.58
N PHE A 190 -20.23 10.99 10.65
CA PHE A 190 -20.09 12.45 10.75
C PHE A 190 -21.45 13.18 10.69
N LYS A 191 -22.39 12.70 9.88
CA LYS A 191 -23.77 13.22 9.89
C LYS A 191 -24.42 13.06 11.27
N ASP A 192 -24.21 11.94 11.94
CA ASP A 192 -24.74 11.68 13.26
C ASP A 192 -24.00 12.45 14.36
N ILE A 193 -22.71 12.71 14.19
CA ILE A 193 -21.93 13.61 15.07
C ILE A 193 -22.48 15.02 14.99
N MET A 194 -22.68 15.58 13.79
CA MET A 194 -23.24 16.93 13.61
C MET A 194 -24.68 17.04 14.12
N ALA A 195 -25.43 15.93 14.10
CA ALA A 195 -26.80 15.85 14.64
C ALA A 195 -26.85 15.53 16.15
N GLY A 196 -25.70 15.35 16.83
CA GLY A 196 -25.62 15.03 18.27
C GLY A 196 -26.06 13.61 18.65
N ARG A 197 -26.24 12.69 17.68
CA ARG A 197 -26.59 11.29 17.95
C ARG A 197 -25.38 10.43 18.29
N THR A 198 -24.24 10.73 17.68
CA THR A 198 -22.92 10.18 17.99
C THR A 198 -22.02 11.31 18.43
N HIS A 199 -20.99 11.04 19.24
CA HIS A 199 -20.20 12.08 19.87
C HIS A 199 -18.79 12.14 19.30
N LEU A 200 -18.22 11.01 18.92
CA LEU A 200 -16.81 10.85 18.58
C LEU A 200 -16.63 9.91 17.40
N HIS A 201 -15.61 10.17 16.60
CA HIS A 201 -15.11 9.26 15.56
C HIS A 201 -13.60 9.41 15.42
N ALA A 202 -12.89 8.30 15.28
CA ALA A 202 -11.47 8.28 14.95
C ALA A 202 -11.31 7.94 13.47
N ASP A 203 -10.76 8.88 12.68
CA ASP A 203 -10.64 8.73 11.23
C ASP A 203 -9.40 9.46 10.68
N ALA A 204 -9.20 9.38 9.37
CA ALA A 204 -8.16 10.10 8.65
C ALA A 204 -8.39 11.64 8.73
N PRO A 205 -7.33 12.47 8.79
CA PRO A 205 -7.43 13.92 8.88
C PRO A 205 -8.21 14.60 7.76
N ALA A 206 -8.29 13.99 6.57
CA ALA A 206 -9.05 14.54 5.44
C ALA A 206 -10.53 14.85 5.79
N SER A 207 -11.08 14.15 6.77
CA SER A 207 -12.45 14.38 7.25
C SER A 207 -12.64 15.73 7.94
N LEU A 208 -11.58 16.33 8.50
CA LEU A 208 -11.62 17.66 9.13
C LEU A 208 -11.92 18.79 8.13
N SER A 209 -11.52 18.63 6.87
CA SER A 209 -11.81 19.61 5.82
C SER A 209 -13.13 19.38 5.11
N THR A 210 -13.80 18.25 5.37
CA THR A 210 -15.03 17.86 4.66
C THR A 210 -16.28 18.07 5.52
N PHE A 211 -16.15 17.88 6.84
CA PHE A 211 -17.27 17.92 7.78
C PHE A 211 -17.06 19.05 8.81
N ASP A 212 -18.15 19.56 9.36
CA ASP A 212 -18.12 20.58 10.43
C ASP A 212 -17.79 19.92 11.78
N VAL A 213 -16.55 19.49 11.91
CA VAL A 213 -15.99 18.81 13.08
C VAL A 213 -14.60 19.37 13.40
N TYR A 214 -14.10 19.14 14.62
CA TYR A 214 -12.71 19.46 14.97
C TYR A 214 -11.98 18.27 15.59
N GLY A 215 -10.64 18.30 15.50
CA GLY A 215 -9.76 17.26 16.04
C GLY A 215 -9.47 17.48 17.51
N LEU A 216 -9.57 16.41 18.30
CA LEU A 216 -9.27 16.42 19.72
C LEU A 216 -7.84 15.92 20.04
N VAL A 217 -7.39 14.89 19.35
CA VAL A 217 -6.05 14.28 19.54
C VAL A 217 -5.63 13.51 18.30
N GLN A 218 -4.34 13.57 17.98
CA GLN A 218 -3.68 12.71 16.98
C GLN A 218 -3.07 11.50 17.66
N PHE A 219 -3.29 10.31 17.12
CA PHE A 219 -2.63 9.08 17.58
C PHE A 219 -1.21 8.98 17.01
N ALA A 220 -0.31 9.79 17.53
CA ALA A 220 1.07 9.96 17.04
C ALA A 220 2.02 10.37 18.17
N ASP A 221 3.34 10.26 17.90
CA ASP A 221 4.38 10.74 18.82
C ASP A 221 4.60 12.24 18.68
N GLU A 222 4.49 12.76 17.44
CA GLU A 222 4.74 14.16 17.11
C GLU A 222 3.55 14.74 16.35
N ARG A 223 3.34 16.03 16.49
CA ARG A 223 2.28 16.72 15.75
C ARG A 223 2.62 16.78 14.27
N SER A 224 1.67 16.42 13.43
CA SER A 224 1.80 16.63 11.98
C SER A 224 1.81 18.11 11.65
N GLU A 225 2.61 18.55 10.70
CA GLU A 225 2.71 19.97 10.30
C GLU A 225 1.35 20.60 9.98
N ASN A 226 0.49 19.86 9.27
CA ASN A 226 -0.86 20.32 8.90
C ASN A 226 -1.89 20.22 10.03
N LEU A 227 -1.51 19.73 11.22
CA LEU A 227 -2.36 19.52 12.39
C LEU A 227 -1.69 20.01 13.66
N SER A 228 -0.88 21.07 13.56
CA SER A 228 -0.06 21.61 14.64
C SER A 228 -0.85 22.00 15.89
N ASP A 229 -2.12 22.32 15.74
CA ASP A 229 -3.00 22.73 16.84
C ASP A 229 -3.65 21.56 17.59
N ILE A 230 -3.56 20.33 17.04
CA ILE A 230 -4.14 19.14 17.65
C ILE A 230 -3.04 18.41 18.45
N PRO A 231 -3.20 18.20 19.76
CA PRO A 231 -2.22 17.48 20.57
C PRO A 231 -2.09 16.02 20.17
N THR A 232 -0.97 15.40 20.52
CA THR A 232 -0.73 13.98 20.27
C THR A 232 -1.09 13.11 21.48
N THR A 233 -1.28 11.80 21.25
CA THR A 233 -1.44 10.83 22.33
C THR A 233 -0.22 10.80 23.26
N LYS A 234 0.99 11.00 22.72
CA LYS A 234 2.23 11.07 23.52
C LYS A 234 2.24 12.27 24.47
N GLU A 235 1.76 13.43 24.04
CA GLU A 235 1.61 14.61 24.91
C GLU A 235 0.62 14.38 26.05
N LEU A 236 -0.31 13.44 25.90
CA LEU A 236 -1.25 12.99 26.93
C LEU A 236 -0.70 11.85 27.81
N GLY A 237 0.54 11.44 27.60
CA GLY A 237 1.17 10.33 28.32
C GLY A 237 0.78 8.93 27.83
N MET A 238 0.15 8.82 26.67
CA MET A 238 -0.26 7.56 26.07
C MET A 238 0.71 7.19 24.94
N ASP A 239 1.42 6.05 25.09
CA ASP A 239 2.28 5.49 24.03
C ASP A 239 1.42 4.69 23.05
N ALA A 240 0.77 5.39 22.14
CA ALA A 240 -0.05 4.76 21.09
C ALA A 240 0.07 5.53 19.77
N ARG A 241 0.55 4.83 18.76
CA ARG A 241 0.73 5.31 17.39
C ARG A 241 -0.15 4.53 16.44
N PHE A 242 -1.01 5.23 15.71
CA PHE A 242 -1.83 4.61 14.67
C PHE A 242 -1.68 5.40 13.37
N SER A 243 -0.92 4.84 12.45
CA SER A 243 -0.81 5.36 11.09
C SER A 243 -1.92 4.81 10.22
N HIS A 244 -2.71 5.72 9.68
CA HIS A 244 -3.70 5.41 8.65
C HIS A 244 -3.06 5.60 7.28
N TRP A 245 -2.52 4.54 6.71
CA TRP A 245 -2.09 4.59 5.33
C TRP A 245 -3.20 4.11 4.39
N GLN A 246 -3.19 4.64 3.18
CA GLN A 246 -4.07 4.25 2.10
C GLN A 246 -3.26 4.08 0.83
N GLY A 247 -3.58 3.07 0.07
CA GLY A 247 -2.80 2.73 -1.11
C GLY A 247 -3.59 1.97 -2.16
N VAL A 248 -2.97 1.84 -3.32
CA VAL A 248 -3.52 1.13 -4.47
C VAL A 248 -3.03 -0.30 -4.47
N ILE A 249 -3.96 -1.22 -4.65
CA ILE A 249 -3.72 -2.65 -4.86
C ILE A 249 -4.33 -3.08 -6.19
N ALA A 250 -3.76 -4.11 -6.78
CA ALA A 250 -4.33 -4.84 -7.92
C ALA A 250 -4.57 -6.30 -7.55
N PRO A 251 -5.52 -7.00 -8.19
CA PRO A 251 -5.64 -8.43 -8.04
C PRO A 251 -4.36 -9.07 -8.55
N ARG A 252 -3.82 -10.01 -7.76
CA ARG A 252 -2.60 -10.70 -8.14
C ARG A 252 -2.86 -11.63 -9.33
N GLY A 253 -2.12 -11.39 -10.38
CA GLY A 253 -2.07 -12.26 -11.55
C GLY A 253 -1.09 -13.42 -11.37
N MET A 254 -0.74 -14.05 -12.48
CA MET A 254 0.41 -14.94 -12.51
C MET A 254 1.66 -14.06 -12.45
N VAL A 255 2.15 -13.82 -11.23
CA VAL A 255 3.33 -12.97 -11.00
C VAL A 255 4.54 -13.73 -11.48
N GLY A 256 5.05 -13.36 -12.64
CA GLY A 256 6.44 -13.67 -12.99
C GLY A 256 7.33 -13.01 -11.94
N LEU A 257 8.30 -13.74 -11.39
CA LEU A 257 9.33 -13.15 -10.55
C LEU A 257 10.12 -12.11 -11.37
N GLY A 258 10.58 -11.02 -10.75
CA GLY A 258 11.48 -10.08 -11.39
C GLY A 258 10.91 -8.75 -11.85
N TRP A 259 9.72 -8.35 -11.43
CA TRP A 259 9.11 -7.06 -11.83
C TRP A 259 9.73 -5.83 -11.16
N GLY A 260 10.33 -5.99 -9.98
CA GLY A 260 10.75 -4.86 -9.14
C GLY A 260 11.72 -3.91 -9.85
N LEU A 261 12.86 -4.43 -10.32
CA LEU A 261 13.89 -3.60 -10.94
C LEU A 261 13.44 -2.96 -12.25
N PRO A 262 12.84 -3.65 -13.24
CA PRO A 262 12.32 -3.03 -14.45
C PRO A 262 11.30 -1.91 -14.19
N MET A 263 10.40 -2.08 -13.20
CA MET A 263 9.45 -1.05 -12.82
C MET A 263 10.15 0.18 -12.20
N ALA A 264 11.16 -0.04 -11.35
CA ALA A 264 11.94 1.04 -10.75
C ALA A 264 12.73 1.83 -11.81
N LEU A 265 13.28 1.14 -12.81
CA LEU A 265 13.93 1.80 -13.94
C LEU A 265 12.93 2.64 -14.75
N GLY A 266 11.74 2.11 -15.02
CA GLY A 266 10.66 2.86 -15.64
C GLY A 266 10.26 4.11 -14.84
N ALA A 267 10.18 4.00 -13.53
CA ALA A 267 9.92 5.13 -12.63
C ALA A 267 11.04 6.18 -12.68
N ALA A 268 12.31 5.75 -12.70
CA ALA A 268 13.45 6.66 -12.81
C ALA A 268 13.49 7.42 -14.14
N VAL A 269 13.02 6.80 -15.22
CA VAL A 269 12.85 7.51 -16.52
C VAL A 269 11.72 8.53 -16.44
N ALA A 270 10.62 8.20 -15.78
CA ALA A 270 9.45 9.07 -15.69
C ALA A 270 9.66 10.27 -14.74
N GLU A 271 10.43 10.07 -13.67
CA GLU A 271 10.67 11.06 -12.61
C GLU A 271 12.18 11.10 -12.27
N PRO A 272 13.03 11.70 -13.13
CA PRO A 272 14.50 11.64 -13.01
C PRO A 272 15.05 12.27 -11.72
N GLU A 273 14.33 13.24 -11.16
CA GLU A 273 14.75 13.96 -9.94
C GLU A 273 14.24 13.29 -8.66
N ALA A 274 13.33 12.31 -8.75
CA ALA A 274 12.80 11.64 -7.59
C ALA A 274 13.75 10.53 -7.11
N PRO A 275 13.90 10.33 -5.79
CA PRO A 275 14.63 9.18 -5.26
C PRO A 275 13.81 7.90 -5.50
N ILE A 276 14.34 6.99 -6.31
CA ILE A 276 13.69 5.73 -6.64
C ILE A 276 14.33 4.59 -5.87
N TYR A 277 13.51 3.84 -5.14
CA TYR A 277 13.91 2.65 -4.39
C TYR A 277 13.19 1.41 -4.91
N CYS A 278 13.95 0.35 -5.15
CA CYS A 278 13.45 -0.98 -5.50
C CYS A 278 13.76 -1.95 -4.35
N ILE A 279 12.75 -2.56 -3.74
CA ILE A 279 12.96 -3.62 -2.75
C ILE A 279 12.53 -4.94 -3.38
N THR A 280 13.43 -5.92 -3.39
CA THR A 280 13.19 -7.23 -3.99
C THR A 280 13.87 -8.33 -3.18
N GLY A 281 13.34 -9.57 -3.26
CA GLY A 281 14.06 -10.74 -2.77
C GLY A 281 15.08 -11.23 -3.78
N ASP A 282 16.09 -11.97 -3.33
CA ASP A 282 17.13 -12.57 -4.15
C ASP A 282 16.55 -13.47 -5.27
N GLY A 283 15.51 -14.26 -4.96
CA GLY A 283 14.82 -15.08 -5.95
C GLY A 283 14.10 -14.29 -7.04
N GLY A 284 13.47 -13.16 -6.69
CA GLY A 284 12.89 -12.24 -7.66
C GLY A 284 13.95 -11.53 -8.49
N PHE A 285 15.00 -11.09 -7.84
CA PHE A 285 16.12 -10.39 -8.47
C PHE A 285 16.89 -11.27 -9.46
N ALA A 286 17.01 -12.58 -9.17
CA ALA A 286 17.68 -13.55 -10.04
C ALA A 286 17.12 -13.60 -11.47
N HIS A 287 15.89 -13.16 -11.68
CA HIS A 287 15.26 -13.12 -13.02
C HIS A 287 15.58 -11.85 -13.82
N VAL A 288 16.08 -10.80 -13.16
CA VAL A 288 16.18 -9.45 -13.77
C VAL A 288 17.47 -8.71 -13.44
N TRP A 289 18.45 -9.36 -12.87
CA TRP A 289 19.74 -8.73 -12.57
C TRP A 289 20.41 -8.08 -13.78
N SER A 290 20.18 -8.64 -14.99
CA SER A 290 20.65 -8.06 -16.26
C SER A 290 20.16 -6.64 -16.50
N GLU A 291 19.04 -6.24 -15.91
CA GLU A 291 18.51 -4.87 -16.00
C GLU A 291 19.40 -3.84 -15.28
N MET A 292 20.35 -4.27 -14.46
CA MET A 292 21.38 -3.39 -13.90
C MET A 292 22.26 -2.77 -15.00
N GLU A 293 22.50 -3.49 -16.11
CA GLU A 293 23.18 -2.94 -17.28
C GLU A 293 22.39 -1.79 -17.90
N VAL A 294 21.06 -1.92 -17.97
CA VAL A 294 20.18 -0.86 -18.46
C VAL A 294 20.28 0.38 -17.56
N ALA A 295 20.29 0.19 -16.23
CA ALA A 295 20.49 1.28 -15.27
C ALA A 295 21.80 2.04 -15.53
N ALA A 296 22.89 1.29 -15.69
CA ALA A 296 24.23 1.85 -15.96
C ALA A 296 24.29 2.57 -17.31
N ARG A 297 23.89 1.90 -18.37
CA ARG A 297 23.95 2.43 -19.74
C ARG A 297 23.07 3.66 -19.93
N SER A 298 21.92 3.71 -19.28
CA SER A 298 20.97 4.81 -19.36
C SER A 298 21.19 5.89 -18.31
N ASN A 299 22.24 5.76 -17.49
CA ASN A 299 22.57 6.67 -16.39
C ASN A 299 21.38 6.96 -15.46
N LEU A 300 20.58 5.91 -15.16
CA LEU A 300 19.45 6.00 -14.25
C LEU A 300 19.93 5.90 -12.81
N LYS A 301 19.25 6.60 -11.90
CA LYS A 301 19.55 6.58 -10.47
C LYS A 301 18.46 5.81 -9.71
N VAL A 302 18.77 4.55 -9.36
CA VAL A 302 17.88 3.66 -8.60
C VAL A 302 18.66 3.02 -7.47
N THR A 303 18.12 3.04 -6.26
CA THR A 303 18.64 2.27 -5.13
C THR A 303 17.90 0.93 -5.08
N THR A 304 18.58 -0.15 -5.44
CA THR A 304 18.02 -1.52 -5.40
C THR A 304 18.43 -2.21 -4.11
N ILE A 305 17.46 -2.59 -3.28
CA ILE A 305 17.66 -3.31 -2.02
C ILE A 305 17.26 -4.76 -2.25
N VAL A 306 18.24 -5.67 -2.22
CA VAL A 306 18.03 -7.11 -2.38
C VAL A 306 18.06 -7.78 -1.01
N LEU A 307 16.91 -8.30 -0.58
CA LEU A 307 16.80 -9.12 0.63
C LEU A 307 17.27 -10.53 0.29
N ASN A 308 18.51 -10.87 0.65
CA ASN A 308 19.13 -12.14 0.32
C ASN A 308 19.02 -13.11 1.49
N ASN A 309 18.18 -14.11 1.35
CA ASN A 309 18.04 -15.21 2.30
C ASN A 309 18.39 -16.57 1.70
N GLY A 310 18.86 -16.63 0.46
CA GLY A 310 19.29 -17.84 -0.22
C GLY A 310 18.17 -18.83 -0.57
N ILE A 311 16.89 -18.40 -0.49
CA ILE A 311 15.75 -19.27 -0.72
C ILE A 311 14.59 -18.55 -1.42
N LEU A 312 13.77 -19.32 -2.13
CA LEU A 312 12.43 -18.88 -2.52
C LEU A 312 11.49 -18.95 -1.29
N GLY A 313 11.63 -18.00 -0.37
CA GLY A 313 11.03 -18.05 0.97
C GLY A 313 9.53 -18.33 0.97
N TYR A 314 8.78 -17.63 0.12
CA TYR A 314 7.33 -17.85 -0.03
C TYR A 314 7.00 -19.29 -0.47
N VAL A 315 7.73 -19.81 -1.46
CA VAL A 315 7.52 -21.18 -1.98
C VAL A 315 7.87 -22.20 -0.90
N LYS A 316 8.99 -22.01 -0.20
CA LYS A 316 9.42 -22.88 0.91
C LYS A 316 8.37 -22.96 2.02
N CYS A 317 7.84 -21.81 2.46
CA CYS A 317 6.79 -21.77 3.48
C CYS A 317 5.49 -22.42 2.99
N SER A 318 5.10 -22.15 1.74
CA SER A 318 3.90 -22.73 1.14
C SER A 318 4.00 -24.26 0.99
N GLU A 319 5.14 -24.78 0.55
CA GLU A 319 5.39 -26.23 0.46
C GLU A 319 5.35 -26.87 1.84
N LYS A 320 6.00 -26.27 2.84
CA LYS A 320 6.00 -26.78 4.22
C LYS A 320 4.60 -26.85 4.81
N LEU A 321 3.78 -25.81 4.61
CA LEU A 321 2.40 -25.75 5.09
C LEU A 321 1.50 -26.76 4.35
N ARG A 322 1.69 -26.96 3.03
CA ARG A 322 0.81 -27.78 2.20
C ARG A 322 1.20 -29.25 2.21
N TYR A 323 2.50 -29.56 2.25
CA TYR A 323 3.05 -30.91 2.06
C TYR A 323 3.85 -31.42 3.26
N GLY A 324 4.06 -30.59 4.29
CA GLY A 324 4.87 -30.94 5.47
C GLY A 324 6.39 -31.04 5.21
N LYS A 325 6.82 -30.82 3.99
CA LYS A 325 8.23 -30.87 3.55
C LYS A 325 8.49 -29.90 2.40
N ASN A 326 9.74 -29.59 2.16
CA ASN A 326 10.19 -28.73 1.08
C ASN A 326 10.93 -29.55 0.02
N SER A 327 10.86 -29.08 -1.24
CA SER A 327 11.74 -29.53 -2.32
C SER A 327 13.08 -28.78 -2.23
N THR A 328 14.13 -29.33 -2.85
CA THR A 328 15.43 -28.66 -2.99
C THR A 328 15.41 -27.52 -4.01
N SER A 329 14.35 -27.43 -4.81
CA SER A 329 14.18 -26.36 -5.82
C SER A 329 13.89 -25.00 -5.23
N VAL A 330 13.62 -24.92 -3.93
CA VAL A 330 13.43 -23.63 -3.22
C VAL A 330 14.74 -22.99 -2.76
N ASP A 331 15.83 -23.74 -2.74
CA ASP A 331 17.15 -23.24 -2.36
C ASP A 331 17.79 -22.53 -3.56
N ILE A 332 18.30 -21.32 -3.35
CA ILE A 332 18.96 -20.52 -4.38
C ILE A 332 20.48 -20.70 -4.21
N PHE A 333 21.18 -20.84 -5.34
CA PHE A 333 22.64 -20.87 -5.31
C PHE A 333 23.18 -19.54 -4.75
N PRO A 334 24.15 -19.56 -3.83
CA PRO A 334 24.73 -18.34 -3.27
C PRO A 334 25.33 -17.46 -4.37
N ILE A 335 24.75 -16.30 -4.58
CA ILE A 335 25.18 -15.29 -5.56
C ILE A 335 25.71 -14.09 -4.80
N ASP A 336 26.86 -13.57 -5.23
CA ASP A 336 27.37 -12.29 -4.76
C ASP A 336 26.74 -11.16 -5.59
N HIS A 337 25.65 -10.59 -5.08
CA HIS A 337 24.93 -9.51 -5.77
C HIS A 337 25.72 -8.20 -5.80
N VAL A 338 26.63 -7.98 -4.82
CA VAL A 338 27.54 -6.84 -4.82
C VAL A 338 28.51 -6.92 -5.97
N ALA A 339 29.14 -8.10 -6.15
CA ALA A 339 30.05 -8.31 -7.28
C ALA A 339 29.35 -8.20 -8.63
N LEU A 340 28.10 -8.66 -8.73
CA LEU A 340 27.26 -8.47 -9.92
C LEU A 340 26.98 -7.01 -10.24
N ALA A 341 26.61 -6.22 -9.25
CA ALA A 341 26.37 -4.78 -9.42
C ALA A 341 27.63 -4.07 -9.90
N GLN A 342 28.78 -4.38 -9.31
CA GLN A 342 30.09 -3.83 -9.71
C GLN A 342 30.45 -4.24 -11.15
N ALA A 343 30.20 -5.47 -11.54
CA ALA A 343 30.41 -5.94 -12.89
C ALA A 343 29.56 -5.21 -13.94
N CYS A 344 28.37 -4.74 -13.52
CA CYS A 344 27.50 -3.89 -14.34
C CYS A 344 27.85 -2.38 -14.29
N GLY A 345 28.88 -1.99 -13.55
CA GLY A 345 29.30 -0.59 -13.38
C GLY A 345 28.51 0.19 -12.34
N LEU A 346 27.77 -0.48 -11.47
CA LEU A 346 27.02 0.11 -10.37
C LEU A 346 27.79 0.05 -9.04
N GLN A 347 27.38 0.85 -8.08
CA GLN A 347 27.84 0.71 -6.71
C GLN A 347 27.13 -0.48 -6.04
N GLY A 348 27.90 -1.30 -5.28
CA GLY A 348 27.39 -2.42 -4.49
C GLY A 348 27.79 -2.28 -3.04
N ILE A 349 26.84 -2.47 -2.11
CA ILE A 349 27.04 -2.42 -0.65
C ILE A 349 26.43 -3.68 -0.06
N ARG A 350 27.17 -4.37 0.83
CA ARG A 350 26.64 -5.50 1.60
C ARG A 350 26.33 -5.05 3.02
N VAL A 351 25.18 -5.48 3.52
CA VAL A 351 24.67 -5.24 4.87
C VAL A 351 24.49 -6.61 5.53
N GLU A 352 25.31 -6.89 6.55
CA GLU A 352 25.26 -8.15 7.31
C GLU A 352 24.54 -7.97 8.65
N HIS A 353 24.55 -6.74 9.19
CA HIS A 353 23.93 -6.39 10.46
C HIS A 353 22.95 -5.23 10.30
N ALA A 354 21.88 -5.25 11.09
CA ALA A 354 20.77 -4.28 10.95
C ALA A 354 21.22 -2.80 11.10
N GLU A 355 22.20 -2.54 11.93
CA GLU A 355 22.79 -1.21 12.18
C GLU A 355 23.53 -0.62 10.97
N GLU A 356 23.92 -1.46 10.01
CA GLU A 356 24.61 -1.04 8.78
C GLU A 356 23.63 -0.55 7.69
N LEU A 357 22.34 -0.86 7.83
CA LEU A 357 21.35 -0.55 6.79
C LEU A 357 21.17 0.96 6.58
N LEU A 358 21.04 1.72 7.67
CA LEU A 358 20.86 3.17 7.57
C LEU A 358 22.07 3.88 6.95
N PRO A 359 23.32 3.60 7.36
CA PRO A 359 24.51 4.09 6.68
C PRO A 359 24.57 3.73 5.19
N ALA A 360 24.21 2.49 4.82
CA ALA A 360 24.17 2.06 3.42
C ALA A 360 23.15 2.82 2.58
N LEU A 361 21.95 3.08 3.13
CA LEU A 361 20.92 3.89 2.49
C LEU A 361 21.37 5.34 2.28
N GLU A 362 22.03 5.95 3.27
CA GLU A 362 22.59 7.30 3.15
C GLU A 362 23.70 7.36 2.10
N GLN A 363 24.58 6.36 2.05
CA GLN A 363 25.61 6.26 1.03
C GLN A 363 25.00 6.14 -0.36
N ALA A 364 23.95 5.30 -0.54
CA ALA A 364 23.25 5.14 -1.80
C ALA A 364 22.55 6.44 -2.23
N ARG A 365 21.96 7.18 -1.28
CA ARG A 365 21.30 8.46 -1.53
C ARG A 365 22.29 9.50 -2.08
N LEU A 366 23.51 9.50 -1.61
CA LEU A 366 24.57 10.42 -2.04
C LEU A 366 25.31 9.98 -3.30
N SER A 367 25.09 8.73 -3.75
CA SER A 367 25.71 8.20 -4.96
C SER A 367 25.21 8.93 -6.21
N GLU A 368 26.09 9.13 -7.17
CA GLU A 368 25.76 9.67 -8.49
C GLU A 368 25.24 8.59 -9.46
N THR A 369 25.46 7.31 -9.12
CA THR A 369 25.03 6.17 -9.94
C THR A 369 24.03 5.32 -9.18
N SER A 370 23.34 4.42 -9.92
CA SER A 370 22.52 3.39 -9.27
C SER A 370 23.34 2.58 -8.28
N THR A 371 22.73 2.24 -7.14
CA THR A 371 23.36 1.49 -6.06
C THR A 371 22.55 0.24 -5.74
N LEU A 372 23.23 -0.90 -5.60
CA LEU A 372 22.63 -2.11 -5.07
C LEU A 372 23.06 -2.28 -3.60
N ILE A 373 22.09 -2.47 -2.73
CA ILE A 373 22.32 -2.82 -1.32
C ILE A 373 21.85 -4.26 -1.12
N GLU A 374 22.77 -5.18 -0.85
CA GLU A 374 22.46 -6.55 -0.52
C GLU A 374 22.32 -6.69 0.99
N VAL A 375 21.13 -7.02 1.46
CA VAL A 375 20.82 -7.23 2.88
C VAL A 375 20.76 -8.72 3.17
N MET A 376 21.69 -9.21 3.98
CA MET A 376 21.71 -10.62 4.37
C MET A 376 20.61 -10.91 5.39
N CYS A 377 19.74 -11.86 5.08
CA CYS A 377 18.58 -12.22 5.89
C CYS A 377 18.63 -13.70 6.29
N SER A 378 17.97 -14.05 7.41
CA SER A 378 17.79 -15.46 7.77
C SER A 378 16.88 -16.17 6.75
N GLY A 379 17.25 -17.39 6.38
CA GLY A 379 16.45 -18.28 5.53
C GLY A 379 15.36 -19.05 6.27
N ASP A 380 15.17 -18.78 7.57
CA ASP A 380 14.16 -19.48 8.38
C ASP A 380 12.75 -18.96 8.07
N CYS A 381 11.84 -19.90 7.91
CA CYS A 381 10.42 -19.60 7.85
C CYS A 381 9.92 -19.37 9.28
N PRO A 382 9.26 -18.24 9.61
CA PRO A 382 8.71 -18.01 10.93
C PRO A 382 7.62 -19.01 11.31
#